data_df25f4328846e5571fde41bb4a9b751d
#
_entry.id   df25f4328846e5571fde41bb4a9b751d
#
_cell.length_a   1.000
_cell.length_b   1.000
_cell.length_c   1.000
_cell.angle_alpha   90.00
_cell.angle_beta   90.00
_cell.angle_gamma   90.00
#
_symmetry.space_group_name_H-M   'P 1'
#
loop_
_entity.id
_entity.type
_entity.pdbx_description
1 polymer ?
#
loop_
_entity_poly.entity_id
_entity_poly.type
_entity_poly.pdbx_seq_one_letter_code
_entity_poly.pdbx_strand_id
1 'polypeptide(L)'
;MRRILETVILLAWIATLPACLSSTAQDTIAAAEHFDHDWALHGLWNQGKAEVAQYQAQRTIYGKPRHFEYTFILVKETFNREFKVKTDNYDRNDLFEVMKINKFARIPTDNYPYHYMTSIFYERGQPSTVYKLVNSSQEWCGTTTKYFLHTGRRYVFGYQSYWDGQGVGEMTLEGNIMFEDQLTHSLRALNFSDGLAFQQRVAESQVNSQVTAPTIYNATFNVAAVESVPLRTDYVINDQVWKVTVQLDSARTNEYWFDRAYPNILLKQITWDGRNLDLIRHAMDDYWVIKEKSAS
;
A
#
# COMPACT_ATOMS: atom_id res chain seq x y z
N MET A 1 62.94 -61.09 13.91
CA MET A 1 62.63 -59.71 14.32
C MET A 1 61.95 -59.02 13.11
N ARG A 2 60.65 -58.94 13.13
CA ARG A 2 59.82 -58.27 12.08
C ARG A 2 59.43 -56.89 12.62
N ARG A 3 59.80 -55.84 11.90
CA ARG A 3 59.32 -54.47 12.17
C ARG A 3 58.01 -54.27 11.41
N ILE A 4 56.95 -53.96 12.11
CA ILE A 4 55.65 -53.56 11.57
C ILE A 4 55.67 -52.05 11.34
N LEU A 5 55.41 -51.60 10.12
CA LEU A 5 55.31 -50.22 9.71
C LEU A 5 53.82 -49.86 9.83
N GLU A 6 53.44 -48.97 10.76
CA GLU A 6 52.11 -48.42 10.88
C GLU A 6 51.97 -47.19 9.97
N THR A 7 51.10 -47.28 8.99
CA THR A 7 50.74 -46.16 8.11
C THR A 7 49.54 -45.44 8.69
N VAL A 8 49.78 -44.20 9.17
CA VAL A 8 48.71 -43.29 9.64
C VAL A 8 48.09 -42.64 8.45
N ILE A 9 46.83 -42.93 8.19
CA ILE A 9 45.98 -42.26 7.15
C ILE A 9 45.31 -41.06 7.82
N LEU A 10 45.75 -39.85 7.44
CA LEU A 10 45.13 -38.58 7.85
C LEU A 10 43.91 -38.31 6.95
N LEU A 11 42.70 -38.53 7.47
CA LEU A 11 41.45 -38.07 6.78
C LEU A 11 41.25 -36.56 7.00
N ALA A 12 41.48 -35.81 5.99
CA ALA A 12 41.10 -34.39 5.97
C ALA A 12 39.58 -34.26 5.77
N TRP A 13 38.89 -33.82 6.82
CA TRP A 13 37.49 -33.41 6.74
C TRP A 13 37.41 -32.02 6.10
N ILE A 14 36.95 -31.96 4.85
CA ILE A 14 36.57 -30.70 4.22
C ILE A 14 35.16 -30.35 4.71
N ALA A 15 35.06 -29.43 5.67
CA ALA A 15 33.79 -28.86 6.08
C ALA A 15 33.30 -27.89 5.01
N THR A 16 32.38 -28.33 4.17
CA THR A 16 31.62 -27.43 3.29
C THR A 16 30.62 -26.64 4.12
N LEU A 17 30.95 -25.39 4.45
CA LEU A 17 29.99 -24.44 4.98
C LEU A 17 28.96 -24.11 3.90
N PRO A 18 27.64 -24.26 4.17
CA PRO A 18 26.63 -23.74 3.25
C PRO A 18 26.73 -22.20 3.27
N ALA A 19 27.08 -21.59 2.16
CA ALA A 19 26.94 -20.18 1.96
C ALA A 19 25.44 -19.84 1.93
N CYS A 20 24.91 -19.41 3.09
CA CYS A 20 23.64 -18.68 3.12
C CYS A 20 23.84 -17.35 2.40
N LEU A 21 23.64 -17.33 1.10
CA LEU A 21 23.54 -16.10 0.33
C LEU A 21 22.31 -15.34 0.84
N SER A 22 22.55 -14.17 1.41
CA SER A 22 21.52 -13.21 1.82
C SER A 22 20.79 -12.70 0.56
N SER A 23 19.63 -13.25 0.24
CA SER A 23 18.77 -12.83 -0.88
C SER A 23 18.08 -11.48 -0.65
N THR A 24 18.05 -10.99 0.61
CA THR A 24 17.19 -9.87 1.03
C THR A 24 17.54 -8.49 0.46
N ALA A 25 18.79 -8.23 0.08
CA ALA A 25 19.16 -6.93 -0.50
C ALA A 25 18.92 -6.88 -2.02
N GLN A 26 18.98 -8.01 -2.69
CA GLN A 26 18.79 -8.11 -4.12
C GLN A 26 17.32 -8.02 -4.53
N ASP A 27 16.41 -8.57 -3.70
CA ASP A 27 14.97 -8.53 -3.95
C ASP A 27 14.36 -7.11 -3.83
N THR A 28 14.92 -6.26 -2.95
CA THR A 28 14.43 -4.88 -2.76
C THR A 28 14.75 -3.97 -3.94
N ILE A 29 15.90 -4.17 -4.57
CA ILE A 29 16.33 -3.39 -5.74
C ILE A 29 15.50 -3.83 -6.95
N ALA A 30 15.24 -5.13 -7.09
CA ALA A 30 14.50 -5.69 -8.23
C ALA A 30 13.05 -5.15 -8.34
N ALA A 31 12.34 -4.96 -7.23
CA ALA A 31 10.97 -4.44 -7.28
C ALA A 31 10.93 -2.93 -7.59
N ALA A 32 11.85 -2.13 -7.03
CA ALA A 32 11.88 -0.68 -7.24
C ALA A 32 12.12 -0.29 -8.71
N GLU A 33 12.88 -1.09 -9.47
CA GLU A 33 13.17 -0.84 -10.90
C GLU A 33 11.93 -0.90 -11.81
N HIS A 34 10.84 -1.52 -11.33
CA HIS A 34 9.59 -1.60 -12.08
C HIS A 34 8.70 -0.37 -11.90
N PHE A 35 9.11 0.59 -11.07
CA PHE A 35 8.35 1.79 -10.78
C PHE A 35 8.99 3.03 -11.41
N ASP A 36 8.15 3.90 -11.97
CA ASP A 36 8.51 5.23 -12.44
C ASP A 36 8.69 6.17 -11.24
N HIS A 37 9.93 6.49 -10.92
CA HIS A 37 10.29 7.39 -9.84
C HIS A 37 9.87 8.85 -10.11
N ASP A 38 9.64 9.22 -11.36
CA ASP A 38 9.21 10.55 -11.77
C ASP A 38 7.69 10.72 -11.78
N TRP A 39 6.92 9.62 -11.62
CA TRP A 39 5.46 9.67 -11.63
C TRP A 39 4.88 10.77 -10.72
N ALA A 40 5.36 10.87 -9.49
CA ALA A 40 4.90 11.88 -8.54
C ALA A 40 5.57 13.25 -8.72
N LEU A 41 6.61 13.37 -9.56
CA LEU A 41 7.30 14.64 -9.84
C LEU A 41 6.61 15.45 -10.95
N HIS A 42 5.69 14.85 -11.68
CA HIS A 42 4.95 15.49 -12.76
C HIS A 42 4.23 16.78 -12.31
N GLY A 43 4.13 17.76 -13.22
CA GLY A 43 3.54 19.09 -12.96
C GLY A 43 2.09 19.08 -12.46
N LEU A 44 1.33 18.02 -12.75
CA LEU A 44 -0.04 17.82 -12.25
C LEU A 44 -0.13 17.98 -10.72
N TRP A 45 0.84 17.46 -9.98
CA TRP A 45 0.87 17.50 -8.52
C TRP A 45 1.34 18.83 -7.92
N ASN A 46 1.77 19.76 -8.77
CA ASN A 46 2.23 21.10 -8.35
C ASN A 46 1.17 22.20 -8.54
N GLN A 47 -0.05 21.86 -8.93
CA GLN A 47 -1.13 22.82 -9.23
C GLN A 47 -1.88 23.33 -7.99
N GLY A 48 -1.47 22.94 -6.77
CA GLY A 48 -2.19 23.32 -5.54
C GLY A 48 -3.57 22.67 -5.42
N LYS A 49 -3.78 21.52 -6.03
CA LYS A 49 -5.02 20.73 -5.98
C LYS A 49 -4.76 19.33 -5.48
N ALA A 50 -5.79 18.69 -4.96
CA ALA A 50 -5.83 17.27 -4.67
C ALA A 50 -6.59 16.50 -5.75
N GLU A 51 -6.16 15.30 -6.02
CA GLU A 51 -6.99 14.33 -6.70
C GLU A 51 -8.03 13.77 -5.71
N VAL A 52 -9.30 13.84 -6.06
CA VAL A 52 -10.41 13.26 -5.29
C VAL A 52 -11.07 12.19 -6.15
N ALA A 53 -10.99 10.94 -5.69
CA ALA A 53 -11.64 9.81 -6.34
C ALA A 53 -12.69 9.20 -5.39
N GLN A 54 -13.87 8.95 -5.89
CA GLN A 54 -14.96 8.31 -5.15
C GLN A 54 -15.30 6.96 -5.80
N TYR A 55 -15.45 5.95 -4.96
CA TYR A 55 -15.72 4.57 -5.36
C TYR A 55 -17.01 4.06 -4.75
N GLN A 56 -17.80 3.34 -5.53
CA GLN A 56 -18.76 2.40 -4.97
C GLN A 56 -17.95 1.21 -4.43
N ALA A 57 -18.04 1.01 -3.13
CA ALA A 57 -17.27 0.00 -2.43
C ALA A 57 -18.16 -1.09 -1.86
N GLN A 58 -17.57 -2.28 -1.76
CA GLN A 58 -18.16 -3.41 -1.05
C GLN A 58 -17.14 -4.00 -0.09
N ARG A 59 -17.61 -4.44 1.08
CA ARG A 59 -16.81 -5.19 2.05
C ARG A 59 -17.71 -6.15 2.83
N THR A 60 -17.21 -7.35 3.13
CA THR A 60 -17.90 -8.29 4.02
C THR A 60 -17.61 -7.95 5.47
N ILE A 61 -18.67 -7.68 6.27
CA ILE A 61 -18.60 -7.47 7.72
C ILE A 61 -19.65 -8.34 8.37
N TYR A 62 -19.23 -9.14 9.35
CA TYR A 62 -20.11 -10.13 10.03
C TYR A 62 -20.81 -11.09 9.05
N GLY A 63 -20.06 -11.56 8.05
CA GLY A 63 -20.58 -12.48 7.03
C GLY A 63 -21.57 -11.88 6.02
N LYS A 64 -21.82 -10.56 6.08
CA LYS A 64 -22.74 -9.86 5.18
C LYS A 64 -21.98 -8.87 4.29
N PRO A 65 -22.24 -8.82 2.98
CA PRO A 65 -21.73 -7.76 2.11
C PRO A 65 -22.32 -6.41 2.51
N ARG A 66 -21.47 -5.40 2.67
CA ARG A 66 -21.85 -4.02 2.97
C ARG A 66 -21.42 -3.14 1.81
N HIS A 67 -22.34 -2.30 1.34
CA HIS A 67 -22.09 -1.34 0.26
C HIS A 67 -22.00 0.07 0.84
N PHE A 68 -21.02 0.84 0.38
CA PHE A 68 -20.75 2.19 0.89
C PHE A 68 -19.96 2.99 -0.15
N GLU A 69 -19.86 4.30 0.06
CA GLU A 69 -18.90 5.14 -0.66
C GLU A 69 -17.54 5.13 0.02
N TYR A 70 -16.48 4.99 -0.78
CA TYR A 70 -15.10 5.10 -0.31
C TYR A 70 -14.43 6.26 -1.04
N THR A 71 -13.97 7.25 -0.30
CA THR A 71 -13.30 8.43 -0.88
C THR A 71 -11.80 8.33 -0.68
N PHE A 72 -11.05 8.54 -1.76
CA PHE A 72 -9.61 8.65 -1.78
C PHE A 72 -9.19 10.06 -2.14
N ILE A 73 -8.29 10.64 -1.38
CA ILE A 73 -7.72 11.97 -1.62
C ILE A 73 -6.20 11.83 -1.71
N LEU A 74 -5.65 12.18 -2.87
CA LEU A 74 -4.22 12.18 -3.13
C LEU A 74 -3.73 13.61 -3.32
N VAL A 75 -2.74 14.03 -2.54
CA VAL A 75 -2.21 15.38 -2.58
C VAL A 75 -0.73 15.41 -2.22
N LYS A 76 0.00 16.33 -2.83
CA LYS A 76 1.36 16.67 -2.42
C LYS A 76 1.36 17.49 -1.14
N GLU A 77 2.23 17.13 -0.19
CA GLU A 77 2.45 17.90 1.05
C GLU A 77 3.94 18.01 1.38
N THR A 78 4.29 18.98 2.22
CA THR A 78 5.63 19.14 2.77
C THR A 78 5.66 18.62 4.20
N PHE A 79 6.59 17.69 4.47
CA PHE A 79 6.85 17.11 5.78
C PHE A 79 8.16 17.58 6.36
N ASN A 80 8.34 17.46 7.67
CA ASN A 80 9.61 17.59 8.35
C ASN A 80 10.11 16.20 8.83
N ARG A 81 11.43 16.02 8.83
CA ARG A 81 12.02 14.70 9.21
C ARG A 81 12.06 14.49 10.72
N GLU A 82 12.10 15.54 11.52
CA GLU A 82 12.14 15.47 12.97
C GLU A 82 10.85 14.84 13.54
N PHE A 83 9.70 15.46 13.26
CA PHE A 83 8.41 14.99 13.78
C PHE A 83 7.70 14.02 12.84
N LYS A 84 8.16 13.90 11.57
CA LYS A 84 7.58 13.02 10.55
C LYS A 84 6.10 13.30 10.28
N VAL A 85 5.79 14.60 10.20
CA VAL A 85 4.44 15.15 9.96
C VAL A 85 4.51 16.30 8.99
N LYS A 86 3.33 16.74 8.51
CA LYS A 86 3.17 17.96 7.73
C LYS A 86 3.75 19.15 8.49
N THR A 87 4.50 20.00 7.79
CA THR A 87 5.02 21.23 8.36
C THR A 87 4.04 22.40 8.21
N ASP A 88 4.04 23.26 9.23
CA ASP A 88 3.47 24.61 9.15
C ASP A 88 4.60 25.68 9.27
N ASN A 89 5.85 25.23 9.44
CA ASN A 89 7.05 26.08 9.47
C ASN A 89 7.95 25.74 8.29
N TYR A 90 7.97 26.61 7.28
CA TYR A 90 8.73 26.42 6.05
C TYR A 90 10.18 26.95 6.14
N ASP A 91 10.59 27.55 7.26
CA ASP A 91 11.97 27.99 7.52
C ASP A 91 12.88 26.85 8.02
N ARG A 92 12.33 25.65 8.19
CA ARG A 92 13.07 24.47 8.62
C ARG A 92 14.00 23.97 7.52
N ASN A 93 15.12 23.37 7.93
CA ASN A 93 16.13 22.79 7.02
C ASN A 93 15.99 21.27 6.80
N ASP A 94 14.99 20.64 7.45
CA ASP A 94 14.73 19.19 7.38
C ASP A 94 13.45 18.84 6.59
N LEU A 95 13.03 19.74 5.70
CA LEU A 95 11.83 19.57 4.89
C LEU A 95 12.04 18.61 3.73
N PHE A 96 10.97 17.87 3.39
CA PHE A 96 10.91 17.04 2.20
C PHE A 96 9.47 16.89 1.71
N GLU A 97 9.31 16.59 0.43
CA GLU A 97 7.99 16.46 -0.18
C GLU A 97 7.49 15.01 -0.14
N VAL A 98 6.23 14.85 0.18
CA VAL A 98 5.52 13.58 0.18
C VAL A 98 4.27 13.63 -0.69
N MET A 99 3.88 12.48 -1.22
CA MET A 99 2.51 12.23 -1.67
C MET A 99 1.73 11.63 -0.51
N LYS A 100 0.64 12.29 -0.11
CA LYS A 100 -0.29 11.81 0.92
C LYS A 100 -1.54 11.26 0.26
N ILE A 101 -1.93 10.06 0.66
CA ILE A 101 -3.20 9.46 0.30
C ILE A 101 -4.03 9.28 1.56
N ASN A 102 -5.18 9.94 1.62
CA ASN A 102 -6.20 9.66 2.63
C ASN A 102 -7.32 8.82 2.01
N LYS A 103 -7.65 7.72 2.67
CA LYS A 103 -8.79 6.87 2.33
C LYS A 103 -9.73 6.85 3.51
N PHE A 104 -10.99 7.21 3.32
CA PHE A 104 -11.94 7.24 4.42
C PHE A 104 -13.32 6.75 4.00
N ALA A 105 -13.89 5.91 4.84
CA ALA A 105 -15.19 5.30 4.63
C ALA A 105 -16.01 5.26 5.91
N ARG A 106 -17.31 5.37 5.75
CA ARG A 106 -18.31 5.04 6.75
C ARG A 106 -19.07 3.82 6.28
N ILE A 107 -18.84 2.68 6.92
CA ILE A 107 -19.43 1.39 6.54
C ILE A 107 -20.65 1.12 7.40
N PRO A 108 -21.87 1.06 6.84
CA PRO A 108 -23.08 0.75 7.59
C PRO A 108 -23.05 -0.72 8.03
N THR A 109 -23.46 -0.99 9.28
CA THR A 109 -23.78 -2.33 9.75
C THR A 109 -25.24 -2.37 10.25
N ASP A 110 -25.67 -3.51 10.75
CA ASP A 110 -27.06 -3.64 11.21
C ASP A 110 -27.34 -2.78 12.48
N ASN A 111 -26.31 -2.48 13.29
CA ASN A 111 -26.48 -1.77 14.56
C ASN A 111 -25.88 -0.35 14.51
N TYR A 112 -24.59 -0.21 14.11
CA TYR A 112 -23.89 1.07 14.07
C TYR A 112 -22.82 1.06 12.98
N PRO A 113 -22.44 2.22 12.43
CA PRO A 113 -21.44 2.27 11.38
C PRO A 113 -20.03 2.11 11.93
N TYR A 114 -19.15 1.53 11.10
CA TYR A 114 -17.71 1.60 11.27
C TYR A 114 -17.13 2.75 10.47
N HIS A 115 -16.23 3.50 11.07
CA HIS A 115 -15.49 4.55 10.42
C HIS A 115 -14.04 4.11 10.30
N TYR A 116 -13.52 4.08 9.07
CA TYR A 116 -12.12 3.80 8.79
C TYR A 116 -11.48 5.00 8.13
N MET A 117 -10.28 5.34 8.58
CA MET A 117 -9.41 6.29 7.89
C MET A 117 -8.02 5.69 7.80
N THR A 118 -7.46 5.70 6.59
CA THR A 118 -6.08 5.28 6.34
C THR A 118 -5.35 6.42 5.64
N SER A 119 -4.25 6.88 6.24
CA SER A 119 -3.34 7.85 5.65
C SER A 119 -2.03 7.18 5.29
N ILE A 120 -1.62 7.29 4.04
CA ILE A 120 -0.39 6.70 3.52
C ILE A 120 0.45 7.84 2.94
N PHE A 121 1.74 7.83 3.24
CA PHE A 121 2.69 8.85 2.83
C PHE A 121 3.88 8.20 2.14
N TYR A 122 4.27 8.74 0.99
CA TYR A 122 5.46 8.33 0.23
C TYR A 122 6.36 9.55 0.05
N GLU A 123 7.67 9.37 0.09
CA GLU A 123 8.57 10.37 -0.47
C GLU A 123 8.33 10.45 -1.99
N ARG A 124 8.31 11.65 -2.57
CA ARG A 124 7.82 11.85 -3.96
C ARG A 124 8.49 10.98 -5.01
N GLY A 125 9.77 10.72 -4.91
CA GLY A 125 10.51 9.85 -5.83
C GLY A 125 10.54 8.37 -5.45
N GLN A 126 9.73 7.92 -4.47
CA GLN A 126 9.77 6.53 -3.97
C GLN A 126 8.37 5.90 -3.92
N PRO A 127 7.69 5.71 -5.05
CA PRO A 127 6.30 5.28 -5.07
C PRO A 127 6.07 3.84 -4.56
N SER A 128 7.10 3.01 -4.54
CA SER A 128 7.03 1.63 -4.03
C SER A 128 7.21 1.52 -2.52
N THR A 129 7.76 2.54 -1.85
CA THR A 129 8.11 2.50 -0.43
C THR A 129 7.24 3.45 0.38
N VAL A 130 6.44 2.93 1.28
CA VAL A 130 5.67 3.73 2.23
C VAL A 130 6.61 4.33 3.27
N TYR A 131 6.63 5.66 3.38
CA TYR A 131 7.34 6.37 4.44
C TYR A 131 6.61 6.23 5.79
N LYS A 132 5.28 6.41 5.77
CA LYS A 132 4.42 6.28 6.94
C LYS A 132 3.02 5.83 6.51
N LEU A 133 2.44 4.89 7.25
CA LEU A 133 1.04 4.50 7.12
C LEU A 133 0.39 4.63 8.49
N VAL A 134 -0.79 5.25 8.54
CA VAL A 134 -1.62 5.32 9.75
C VAL A 134 -3.00 4.81 9.40
N ASN A 135 -3.51 3.87 10.18
CA ASN A 135 -4.88 3.39 10.08
C ASN A 135 -5.61 3.63 11.39
N SER A 136 -6.80 4.19 11.33
CA SER A 136 -7.71 4.30 12.47
C SER A 136 -9.04 3.66 12.16
N SER A 137 -9.60 2.95 13.12
CA SER A 137 -10.98 2.50 13.13
C SER A 137 -11.72 3.11 14.32
N GLN A 138 -12.94 3.54 14.08
CA GLN A 138 -13.82 4.11 15.09
C GLN A 138 -15.17 3.42 14.99
N GLU A 139 -15.60 2.87 16.08
CA GLU A 139 -16.91 2.26 16.23
C GLU A 139 -17.53 2.75 17.56
N TRP A 140 -18.80 2.48 17.79
CA TRP A 140 -19.42 2.92 19.04
C TRP A 140 -18.83 2.26 20.29
N CYS A 141 -18.13 1.15 20.12
CA CYS A 141 -17.44 0.46 21.20
C CYS A 141 -16.11 1.12 21.57
N GLY A 142 -15.40 1.73 20.60
CA GLY A 142 -14.09 2.35 20.85
C GLY A 142 -13.28 2.62 19.59
N THR A 143 -12.03 2.96 19.80
CA THR A 143 -11.10 3.34 18.74
C THR A 143 -9.86 2.47 18.77
N THR A 144 -9.41 2.03 17.60
CA THR A 144 -8.10 1.42 17.41
C THR A 144 -7.29 2.25 16.41
N THR A 145 -6.05 2.56 16.75
CA THR A 145 -5.10 3.23 15.85
C THR A 145 -3.85 2.37 15.67
N LYS A 146 -3.40 2.26 14.44
CA LYS A 146 -2.16 1.57 14.05
C LYS A 146 -1.31 2.50 13.20
N TYR A 147 0.01 2.48 13.40
CA TYR A 147 0.91 3.18 12.50
C TYR A 147 2.11 2.30 12.13
N PHE A 148 2.59 2.51 10.92
CA PHE A 148 3.81 1.90 10.39
C PHE A 148 4.72 3.03 9.93
N LEU A 149 5.93 3.09 10.48
CA LEU A 149 6.90 4.12 10.17
C LEU A 149 8.18 3.48 9.64
N HIS A 150 8.54 3.83 8.41
CA HIS A 150 9.78 3.36 7.80
C HIS A 150 11.00 4.03 8.42
N THR A 151 11.99 3.24 8.82
CA THR A 151 13.23 3.70 9.46
C THR A 151 14.48 3.39 8.64
N GLY A 152 14.30 3.27 7.31
CA GLY A 152 15.35 2.94 6.35
C GLY A 152 15.52 1.43 6.11
N ARG A 153 15.46 0.61 7.14
CA ARG A 153 15.63 -0.86 7.02
C ARG A 153 14.46 -1.67 7.55
N ARG A 154 13.57 -1.04 8.32
CA ARG A 154 12.47 -1.69 9.04
C ARG A 154 11.28 -0.77 9.11
N TYR A 155 10.10 -1.36 9.36
CA TYR A 155 8.94 -0.62 9.84
C TYR A 155 8.81 -0.79 11.34
N VAL A 156 8.68 0.33 12.06
CA VAL A 156 8.14 0.35 13.41
C VAL A 156 6.63 0.29 13.27
N PHE A 157 6.01 -0.75 13.81
CA PHE A 157 4.57 -0.93 13.87
C PHE A 157 4.10 -0.65 15.30
N GLY A 158 3.55 0.53 15.55
CA GLY A 158 2.96 0.89 16.83
C GLY A 158 1.44 0.90 16.76
N TYR A 159 0.81 0.66 17.91
CA TYR A 159 -0.65 0.58 17.99
C TYR A 159 -1.21 0.97 19.35
N GLN A 160 -2.45 1.44 19.33
CA GLN A 160 -3.31 1.57 20.48
C GLN A 160 -4.67 0.98 20.13
N SER A 161 -5.10 -0.05 20.87
CA SER A 161 -6.32 -0.79 20.63
C SER A 161 -7.27 -0.68 21.81
N TYR A 162 -8.57 -0.60 21.50
CA TYR A 162 -9.65 -0.71 22.47
C TYR A 162 -9.85 -2.17 22.95
N TRP A 163 -9.41 -3.16 22.16
CA TRP A 163 -9.74 -4.56 22.37
C TRP A 163 -8.89 -5.23 23.45
N ASP A 164 -9.53 -6.09 24.24
CA ASP A 164 -8.86 -6.92 25.24
C ASP A 164 -7.77 -7.80 24.59
N GLY A 165 -6.66 -7.99 25.32
CA GLY A 165 -5.49 -8.72 24.86
C GLY A 165 -4.61 -7.99 23.84
N GLN A 166 -4.95 -6.76 23.43
CA GLN A 166 -4.18 -5.96 22.48
C GLN A 166 -3.55 -4.72 23.13
N GLY A 167 -4.36 -3.78 23.67
CA GLY A 167 -3.91 -2.61 24.41
C GLY A 167 -2.97 -1.69 23.60
N VAL A 168 -1.85 -1.31 24.21
CA VAL A 168 -0.83 -0.44 23.61
C VAL A 168 0.45 -1.25 23.41
N GLY A 169 1.08 -1.13 22.25
CA GLY A 169 2.33 -1.84 21.99
C GLY A 169 3.04 -1.38 20.73
N GLU A 170 4.22 -1.97 20.53
CA GLU A 170 5.06 -1.74 19.38
C GLU A 170 5.74 -3.05 18.97
N MET A 171 5.90 -3.25 17.67
CA MET A 171 6.70 -4.33 17.10
C MET A 171 7.44 -3.86 15.85
N THR A 172 8.38 -4.65 15.37
CA THR A 172 9.17 -4.32 14.19
C THR A 172 8.87 -5.30 13.07
N LEU A 173 8.68 -4.76 11.85
CA LEU A 173 8.58 -5.53 10.61
C LEU A 173 9.77 -5.24 9.71
N GLU A 174 10.05 -6.14 8.77
CA GLU A 174 11.08 -5.93 7.75
C GLU A 174 10.73 -4.75 6.83
N GLY A 175 11.74 -4.04 6.33
CA GLY A 175 11.56 -2.80 5.57
C GLY A 175 11.27 -2.98 4.09
N ASN A 176 11.55 -4.16 3.50
CA ASN A 176 11.34 -4.41 2.07
C ASN A 176 9.98 -5.06 1.77
N ILE A 177 8.94 -4.52 2.35
CA ILE A 177 7.55 -4.95 2.13
C ILE A 177 6.71 -3.82 1.56
N MET A 178 5.77 -4.17 0.69
CA MET A 178 4.63 -3.33 0.34
C MET A 178 3.45 -3.70 1.23
N PHE A 179 2.50 -2.79 1.40
CA PHE A 179 1.23 -3.07 2.09
C PHE A 179 0.13 -3.23 1.03
N GLU A 180 -0.79 -4.19 1.20
CA GLU A 180 -1.97 -4.26 0.31
C GLU A 180 -2.68 -2.91 0.23
N ASP A 181 -2.71 -2.16 1.34
CA ASP A 181 -3.38 -0.86 1.42
C ASP A 181 -2.75 0.20 0.51
N GLN A 182 -1.45 0.06 0.16
CA GLN A 182 -0.78 0.98 -0.75
C GLN A 182 -1.01 0.65 -2.23
N LEU A 183 -1.32 -0.61 -2.57
CA LEU A 183 -1.32 -1.09 -3.96
C LEU A 183 -2.23 -0.27 -4.89
N THR A 184 -3.37 0.22 -4.40
CA THR A 184 -4.27 1.10 -5.14
C THR A 184 -3.62 2.38 -5.68
N HIS A 185 -2.46 2.77 -5.14
CA HIS A 185 -1.73 3.98 -5.53
C HIS A 185 -0.33 3.68 -6.02
N SER A 186 0.43 2.86 -5.31
CA SER A 186 1.78 2.52 -5.75
C SER A 186 1.80 1.92 -7.16
N LEU A 187 0.86 1.05 -7.48
CA LEU A 187 0.78 0.42 -8.80
C LEU A 187 0.51 1.41 -9.94
N ARG A 188 0.01 2.62 -9.66
CA ARG A 188 -0.17 3.68 -10.65
C ARG A 188 1.16 4.19 -11.23
N ALA A 189 2.23 4.04 -10.47
CA ALA A 189 3.59 4.41 -10.86
C ALA A 189 4.38 3.24 -11.48
N LEU A 190 3.73 2.14 -11.88
CA LEU A 190 4.43 1.08 -12.61
C LEU A 190 4.89 1.60 -13.98
N ASN A 191 6.07 1.14 -14.43
CA ASN A 191 6.52 1.22 -15.81
C ASN A 191 5.70 0.21 -16.64
N PHE A 192 4.43 0.54 -16.88
CA PHE A 192 3.47 -0.37 -17.47
C PHE A 192 3.92 -0.92 -18.82
N SER A 193 3.97 -2.23 -18.94
CA SER A 193 4.14 -2.95 -20.20
C SER A 193 3.36 -4.26 -20.16
N ASP A 194 2.81 -4.65 -21.28
CA ASP A 194 2.11 -5.94 -21.40
C ASP A 194 3.06 -7.10 -21.15
N GLY A 195 2.68 -8.03 -20.28
CA GLY A 195 3.51 -9.16 -19.88
C GLY A 195 4.57 -8.85 -18.80
N LEU A 196 4.63 -7.61 -18.25
CA LEU A 196 5.49 -7.32 -17.09
C LEU A 196 5.11 -8.23 -15.91
N ALA A 197 6.12 -8.92 -15.36
CA ALA A 197 5.94 -9.76 -14.18
C ALA A 197 7.11 -9.61 -13.22
N PHE A 198 6.82 -9.56 -11.92
CA PHE A 198 7.84 -9.49 -10.87
C PHE A 198 7.30 -10.04 -9.55
N GLN A 199 8.19 -10.23 -8.58
CA GLN A 199 7.84 -10.67 -7.23
C GLN A 199 8.16 -9.58 -6.21
N GLN A 200 7.28 -9.45 -5.19
CA GLN A 200 7.48 -8.55 -4.07
C GLN A 200 6.76 -9.08 -2.83
N ARG A 201 7.33 -8.80 -1.67
CA ARG A 201 6.70 -9.14 -0.40
C ARG A 201 5.60 -8.13 -0.09
N VAL A 202 4.42 -8.64 0.28
CA VAL A 202 3.24 -7.83 0.55
C VAL A 202 2.67 -8.18 1.92
N ALA A 203 2.55 -7.19 2.79
CA ALA A 203 1.86 -7.31 4.07
C ALA A 203 0.34 -7.17 3.85
N GLU A 204 -0.44 -8.02 4.49
CA GLU A 204 -1.91 -7.96 4.41
C GLU A 204 -2.47 -6.61 4.88
N SER A 205 -3.66 -6.30 4.41
CA SER A 205 -4.35 -5.04 4.72
C SER A 205 -4.54 -4.83 6.22
N GLN A 206 -4.27 -3.61 6.66
CA GLN A 206 -4.42 -3.17 8.05
C GLN A 206 -5.74 -2.42 8.30
N VAL A 207 -6.62 -2.34 7.31
CA VAL A 207 -7.93 -1.68 7.45
C VAL A 207 -8.92 -2.58 8.19
N ASN A 208 -8.70 -2.73 9.49
CA ASN A 208 -9.59 -3.43 10.42
C ASN A 208 -9.44 -2.86 11.84
N SER A 209 -10.36 -3.19 12.74
CA SER A 209 -10.35 -2.72 14.13
C SER A 209 -9.47 -3.56 15.07
N GLN A 210 -8.94 -4.69 14.61
CA GLN A 210 -8.07 -5.57 15.41
C GLN A 210 -6.60 -5.23 15.17
N VAL A 211 -5.76 -5.50 16.17
CA VAL A 211 -4.32 -5.42 16.06
C VAL A 211 -3.75 -6.84 16.02
N THR A 212 -3.23 -7.18 14.86
CA THR A 212 -2.47 -8.43 14.65
C THR A 212 -1.21 -8.11 13.86
N ALA A 213 -0.14 -8.86 14.09
CA ALA A 213 1.01 -8.79 13.19
C ALA A 213 0.55 -9.18 11.77
N PRO A 214 0.81 -8.35 10.74
CA PRO A 214 0.34 -8.65 9.40
C PRO A 214 1.00 -9.92 8.86
N THR A 215 0.22 -10.76 8.19
CA THR A 215 0.77 -11.82 7.35
C THR A 215 1.54 -11.19 6.19
N ILE A 216 2.74 -11.70 5.89
CA ILE A 216 3.56 -11.22 4.79
C ILE A 216 3.64 -12.32 3.73
N TYR A 217 3.16 -12.01 2.53
CA TYR A 217 3.12 -12.90 1.37
C TYR A 217 4.29 -12.62 0.43
N ASN A 218 4.83 -13.66 -0.20
CA ASN A 218 5.71 -13.52 -1.37
C ASN A 218 4.81 -13.46 -2.62
N ALA A 219 4.36 -12.26 -2.95
CA ALA A 219 3.38 -12.04 -4.00
C ALA A 219 4.01 -11.99 -5.39
N THR A 220 3.28 -12.51 -6.38
CA THR A 220 3.62 -12.37 -7.81
C THR A 220 2.69 -11.35 -8.44
N PHE A 221 3.28 -10.37 -9.11
CA PHE A 221 2.61 -9.31 -9.86
C PHE A 221 2.66 -9.62 -11.34
N ASN A 222 1.53 -9.50 -12.03
CA ASN A 222 1.44 -9.67 -13.48
C ASN A 222 0.64 -8.51 -14.05
N VAL A 223 1.16 -7.88 -15.10
CA VAL A 223 0.53 -6.75 -15.80
C VAL A 223 0.07 -7.19 -17.18
N ALA A 224 -1.13 -6.85 -17.54
CA ALA A 224 -1.70 -7.10 -18.86
C ALA A 224 -2.41 -5.85 -19.41
N ALA A 225 -2.28 -5.62 -20.71
CA ALA A 225 -3.14 -4.70 -21.44
C ALA A 225 -4.48 -5.40 -21.73
N VAL A 226 -5.60 -4.79 -21.34
CA VAL A 226 -6.94 -5.34 -21.59
C VAL A 226 -7.84 -4.30 -22.23
N GLU A 227 -8.79 -4.77 -23.06
CA GLU A 227 -9.66 -3.91 -23.87
C GLU A 227 -10.70 -3.15 -23.04
N SER A 228 -11.07 -3.68 -21.87
CA SER A 228 -12.12 -3.07 -21.03
C SER A 228 -12.01 -3.50 -19.58
N VAL A 229 -12.70 -2.77 -18.72
CA VAL A 229 -12.92 -3.15 -17.31
C VAL A 229 -14.43 -3.24 -17.04
N PRO A 230 -14.92 -4.30 -16.38
CA PRO A 230 -16.35 -4.47 -16.07
C PRO A 230 -16.73 -3.61 -14.85
N LEU A 231 -16.93 -2.30 -15.02
CA LEU A 231 -17.41 -1.42 -13.96
C LEU A 231 -18.89 -1.69 -13.66
N ARG A 232 -19.28 -1.45 -12.41
CA ARG A 232 -20.68 -1.48 -11.93
C ARG A 232 -21.26 -0.08 -11.76
N THR A 233 -20.60 0.92 -12.30
CA THR A 233 -20.96 2.33 -12.24
C THR A 233 -21.12 2.89 -13.64
N ASP A 234 -21.67 4.09 -13.77
CA ASP A 234 -21.82 4.81 -15.03
C ASP A 234 -20.56 5.57 -15.48
N TYR A 235 -19.43 5.31 -14.82
CA TYR A 235 -18.16 5.93 -15.21
C TYR A 235 -17.71 5.42 -16.58
N VAL A 236 -17.49 6.34 -17.51
CA VAL A 236 -17.14 6.02 -18.90
C VAL A 236 -15.62 5.99 -19.05
N ILE A 237 -15.13 4.90 -19.62
CA ILE A 237 -13.72 4.70 -19.96
C ILE A 237 -13.64 4.70 -21.49
N ASN A 238 -12.76 5.53 -22.04
CA ASN A 238 -12.67 5.77 -23.46
C ASN A 238 -11.53 4.99 -24.16
N ASP A 239 -10.77 4.19 -23.43
CA ASP A 239 -9.56 3.53 -23.95
C ASP A 239 -9.33 2.17 -23.29
N GLN A 240 -8.32 1.45 -23.78
CA GLN A 240 -7.76 0.26 -23.15
C GLN A 240 -7.24 0.57 -21.74
N VAL A 241 -7.22 -0.43 -20.89
CA VAL A 241 -6.79 -0.31 -19.48
C VAL A 241 -5.65 -1.26 -19.15
N TRP A 242 -4.90 -0.94 -18.12
CA TRP A 242 -3.95 -1.86 -17.52
C TRP A 242 -4.64 -2.69 -16.43
N LYS A 243 -4.50 -4.00 -16.50
CA LYS A 243 -4.86 -4.91 -15.41
C LYS A 243 -3.61 -5.39 -14.70
N VAL A 244 -3.56 -5.22 -13.38
CA VAL A 244 -2.50 -5.78 -12.52
C VAL A 244 -3.12 -6.85 -11.64
N THR A 245 -2.64 -8.08 -11.79
CA THR A 245 -3.01 -9.22 -10.94
C THR A 245 -1.91 -9.44 -9.91
N VAL A 246 -2.28 -9.44 -8.62
CA VAL A 246 -1.38 -9.66 -7.50
C VAL A 246 -1.78 -10.96 -6.81
N GLN A 247 -1.03 -12.00 -7.08
CA GLN A 247 -1.21 -13.31 -6.46
C GLN A 247 -0.41 -13.36 -5.16
N LEU A 248 -1.10 -13.28 -4.03
CA LEU A 248 -0.51 -13.30 -2.70
C LEU A 248 -0.02 -14.70 -2.33
N ASP A 249 -0.84 -15.71 -2.61
CA ASP A 249 -0.52 -17.13 -2.49
C ASP A 249 -1.41 -17.97 -3.44
N SER A 250 -1.43 -19.30 -3.28
CA SER A 250 -2.20 -20.19 -4.16
C SER A 250 -3.73 -20.01 -4.09
N ALA A 251 -4.24 -19.36 -3.03
CA ALA A 251 -5.68 -19.19 -2.79
C ALA A 251 -6.14 -17.72 -2.83
N ARG A 252 -5.21 -16.76 -2.77
CA ARG A 252 -5.51 -15.34 -2.60
C ARG A 252 -4.95 -14.53 -3.76
N THR A 253 -5.85 -13.90 -4.50
CA THR A 253 -5.52 -13.05 -5.65
C THR A 253 -6.28 -11.75 -5.55
N ASN A 254 -5.58 -10.64 -5.77
CA ASN A 254 -6.16 -9.31 -5.92
C ASN A 254 -5.98 -8.84 -7.37
N GLU A 255 -6.95 -8.11 -7.87
CA GLU A 255 -6.95 -7.56 -9.22
C GLU A 255 -7.22 -6.06 -9.18
N TYR A 256 -6.46 -5.31 -9.96
CA TYR A 256 -6.54 -3.86 -10.05
C TYR A 256 -6.58 -3.45 -11.51
N TRP A 257 -7.45 -2.50 -11.86
CA TRP A 257 -7.53 -1.94 -13.21
C TRP A 257 -7.23 -0.45 -13.16
N PHE A 258 -6.32 -0.01 -14.02
CA PHE A 258 -5.86 1.37 -14.09
C PHE A 258 -6.10 1.93 -15.48
N ASP A 259 -6.46 3.22 -15.55
CA ASP A 259 -6.47 3.98 -16.80
C ASP A 259 -5.05 3.95 -17.41
N ARG A 260 -4.97 3.88 -18.74
CA ARG A 260 -3.69 4.00 -19.45
C ARG A 260 -3.18 5.43 -19.47
N ALA A 261 -4.08 6.40 -19.47
CA ALA A 261 -3.72 7.80 -19.41
C ALA A 261 -3.11 8.15 -18.03
N TYR A 262 -2.03 8.93 -18.05
CA TYR A 262 -1.48 9.50 -16.83
C TYR A 262 -2.56 10.36 -16.11
N PRO A 263 -2.73 10.27 -14.81
CA PRO A 263 -1.89 9.62 -13.80
C PRO A 263 -2.28 8.17 -13.46
N ASN A 264 -2.75 7.38 -14.40
CA ASN A 264 -3.11 5.96 -14.24
C ASN A 264 -4.12 5.74 -13.10
N ILE A 265 -5.28 6.38 -13.22
CA ILE A 265 -6.31 6.35 -12.17
C ILE A 265 -6.76 4.93 -11.93
N LEU A 266 -6.95 4.55 -10.65
CA LEU A 266 -7.57 3.28 -10.30
C LEU A 266 -9.05 3.31 -10.71
N LEU A 267 -9.42 2.42 -11.61
CA LEU A 267 -10.79 2.27 -12.11
C LEU A 267 -11.58 1.24 -11.31
N LYS A 268 -10.92 0.13 -10.96
CA LYS A 268 -11.55 -1.00 -10.25
C LYS A 268 -10.54 -1.74 -9.40
N GLN A 269 -11.02 -2.30 -8.31
CA GLN A 269 -10.32 -3.29 -7.50
C GLN A 269 -11.25 -4.46 -7.17
N ILE A 270 -10.74 -5.66 -7.23
CA ILE A 270 -11.36 -6.87 -6.68
C ILE A 270 -10.31 -7.55 -5.79
N THR A 271 -10.64 -7.86 -4.55
CA THR A 271 -9.73 -8.56 -3.63
C THR A 271 -10.29 -9.89 -3.21
N TRP A 272 -9.42 -10.81 -2.83
CA TRP A 272 -9.76 -12.15 -2.39
C TRP A 272 -10.72 -12.17 -1.18
N ASP A 273 -10.70 -11.13 -0.35
CA ASP A 273 -11.55 -10.98 0.85
C ASP A 273 -12.77 -10.07 0.61
N GLY A 274 -13.03 -9.67 -0.64
CA GLY A 274 -14.23 -8.94 -1.05
C GLY A 274 -14.20 -7.43 -0.76
N ARG A 275 -13.03 -6.82 -0.58
CA ARG A 275 -12.85 -5.35 -0.55
C ARG A 275 -12.84 -4.82 -1.99
N ASN A 276 -14.02 -4.72 -2.59
CA ASN A 276 -14.18 -4.37 -4.00
C ASN A 276 -14.47 -2.87 -4.16
N LEU A 277 -13.94 -2.28 -5.23
CA LEU A 277 -14.10 -0.89 -5.58
C LEU A 277 -14.46 -0.77 -7.06
N ASP A 278 -15.41 0.11 -7.39
CA ASP A 278 -15.74 0.55 -8.75
C ASP A 278 -15.75 2.08 -8.75
N LEU A 279 -14.98 2.73 -9.64
CA LEU A 279 -14.86 4.19 -9.69
C LEU A 279 -16.20 4.82 -10.07
N ILE A 280 -16.65 5.82 -9.30
CA ILE A 280 -17.85 6.63 -9.57
C ILE A 280 -17.44 7.97 -10.18
N ARG A 281 -16.46 8.64 -9.56
CA ARG A 281 -16.05 9.98 -9.92
C ARG A 281 -14.58 10.21 -9.60
N HIS A 282 -13.96 11.00 -10.47
CA HIS A 282 -12.59 11.47 -10.29
C HIS A 282 -12.51 12.95 -10.68
N ALA A 283 -11.80 13.75 -9.88
CA ALA A 283 -11.55 15.17 -10.16
C ALA A 283 -10.29 15.66 -9.47
N MET A 284 -9.65 16.67 -10.08
CA MET A 284 -8.67 17.52 -9.38
C MET A 284 -9.41 18.69 -8.73
N ASP A 285 -9.41 18.76 -7.39
CA ASP A 285 -10.21 19.72 -6.62
C ASP A 285 -9.37 20.37 -5.50
N ASP A 286 -9.71 21.59 -5.20
CA ASP A 286 -9.22 22.39 -4.06
C ASP A 286 -10.27 22.41 -2.93
N TYR A 287 -10.74 21.22 -2.53
CA TYR A 287 -11.86 21.00 -1.60
C TYR A 287 -11.74 21.73 -0.25
N TRP A 288 -10.56 22.19 0.11
CA TRP A 288 -10.31 23.00 1.32
C TRP A 288 -10.61 24.50 1.14
N VAL A 289 -10.81 24.95 -0.11
CA VAL A 289 -11.21 26.33 -0.40
C VAL A 289 -12.71 26.46 -0.22
N ILE A 290 -13.11 27.44 0.61
CA ILE A 290 -14.55 27.74 0.78
C ILE A 290 -15.06 28.30 -0.54
N LYS A 291 -15.85 27.52 -1.26
CA LYS A 291 -16.56 27.98 -2.44
C LYS A 291 -17.83 28.66 -1.97
N GLU A 292 -17.98 29.98 -2.22
CA GLU A 292 -19.25 30.67 -2.00
C GLU A 292 -20.35 29.91 -2.78
N LYS A 293 -21.39 29.48 -2.06
CA LYS A 293 -22.55 28.93 -2.73
C LYS A 293 -23.12 30.05 -3.57
N SER A 294 -23.07 29.93 -4.90
CA SER A 294 -23.85 30.79 -5.79
C SER A 294 -25.30 30.69 -5.33
N ALA A 295 -25.85 31.82 -4.86
CA ALA A 295 -27.26 31.89 -4.50
C ALA A 295 -28.08 31.54 -5.75
N SER A 296 -28.69 30.35 -5.72
CA SER A 296 -29.66 29.90 -6.72
C SER A 296 -31.06 30.36 -6.33
#